data_c74f510b22c2f03361dca43e54282f20
#
_entry.id   c74f510b22c2f03361dca43e54282f20
#
_cell.length_a   1.000
_cell.length_b   1.000
_cell.length_c   1.000
_cell.angle_alpha   90.00
_cell.angle_beta   90.00
_cell.angle_gamma   90.00
#
_symmetry.space_group_name_H-M   'P 1'
#
loop_
_entity.id
_entity.type
_entity.pdbx_description
1 polymer ?
#
loop_
_entity_poly.entity_id
_entity_poly.type
_entity_poly.pdbx_seq_one_letter_code
_entity_poly.pdbx_strand_id
1 'polypeptide(L)'
;WIFTKREKNDEAVKIPLLDKALDILKKYDQGFKSREEKLLPVFSNQKINKYLKEIAEILKINKKLTFHAARHTFATTVTLSNGVPIETVSKLLGHTKLSTTQIYARVIEQKVSSDMRLLRSKLNTTDKAETRVHYQ
;
A
#
# COMPACT_ATOMS: atom_id res chain seq x y z
N TRP A 1 1.05 14.48 0.22
CA TRP A 1 1.97 13.67 1.02
C TRP A 1 1.60 13.73 2.49
N ILE A 2 1.70 12.61 3.20
CA ILE A 2 1.66 12.55 4.65
C ILE A 2 3.10 12.48 5.16
N PHE A 3 3.44 13.37 6.08
CA PHE A 3 4.70 13.39 6.81
C PHE A 3 4.41 13.02 8.26
N THR A 4 4.93 11.89 8.71
CA THR A 4 4.68 11.40 10.06
C THR A 4 5.91 10.71 10.62
N LYS A 5 5.91 10.51 11.93
CA LYS A 5 6.88 9.67 12.63
C LYS A 5 6.18 8.43 13.17
N ARG A 6 6.87 7.33 13.14
CA ARG A 6 6.36 6.08 13.70
C ARG A 6 6.61 6.04 15.21
N GLU A 7 5.54 5.93 16.01
CA GLU A 7 5.64 5.93 17.48
C GLU A 7 6.61 4.87 18.04
N LYS A 8 6.74 3.72 17.37
CA LYS A 8 7.53 2.58 17.87
C LYS A 8 9.05 2.81 17.80
N ASN A 9 9.55 3.58 16.84
CA ASN A 9 10.98 3.71 16.55
C ASN A 9 11.39 5.11 16.08
N ASP A 10 10.50 6.10 16.22
CA ASP A 10 10.68 7.51 15.82
C ASP A 10 11.13 7.70 14.35
N GLU A 11 10.94 6.67 13.52
CA GLU A 11 11.31 6.70 12.10
C GLU A 11 10.41 7.67 11.34
N ALA A 12 11.02 8.59 10.60
CA ALA A 12 10.29 9.51 9.73
C ALA A 12 9.74 8.76 8.51
N VAL A 13 8.44 8.84 8.28
CA VAL A 13 7.77 8.20 7.15
C VAL A 13 7.11 9.28 6.28
N LYS A 14 7.36 9.19 4.99
CA LYS A 14 6.76 10.05 3.96
C LYS A 14 5.91 9.18 3.04
N ILE A 15 4.62 9.45 2.99
CA ILE A 15 3.66 8.63 2.23
C ILE A 15 2.98 9.50 1.19
N PRO A 16 3.15 9.20 -0.12
CA PRO A 16 2.37 9.86 -1.17
C PRO A 16 0.90 9.45 -1.03
N LEU A 17 0.01 10.42 -1.14
CA LEU A 17 -1.42 10.16 -1.10
C LEU A 17 -1.90 9.69 -2.48
N LEU A 18 -2.58 8.56 -2.50
CA LEU A 18 -3.33 8.09 -3.67
C LEU A 18 -4.64 8.87 -3.78
N ASP A 19 -5.19 9.00 -4.99
CA ASP A 19 -6.41 9.77 -5.25
C ASP A 19 -7.57 9.37 -4.35
N LYS A 20 -7.74 8.08 -4.12
CA LYS A 20 -8.77 7.56 -3.21
C LYS A 20 -8.61 8.06 -1.77
N ALA A 21 -7.37 8.19 -1.31
CA ALA A 21 -7.08 8.75 0.01
C ALA A 21 -7.36 10.26 0.06
N LEU A 22 -7.02 10.99 -1.02
CA LEU A 22 -7.34 12.40 -1.17
C LEU A 22 -8.86 12.65 -1.15
N ASP A 23 -9.64 11.83 -1.84
CA ASP A 23 -11.11 11.91 -1.85
C ASP A 23 -11.72 11.70 -0.46
N ILE A 24 -11.15 10.77 0.31
CA ILE A 24 -11.57 10.55 1.69
C ILE A 24 -11.24 11.79 2.55
N LEU A 25 -10.02 12.32 2.44
CA LEU A 25 -9.62 13.50 3.20
C LEU A 25 -10.49 14.71 2.90
N LYS A 26 -10.82 14.95 1.62
CA LYS A 26 -11.73 16.03 1.20
C LYS A 26 -13.10 15.97 1.86
N LYS A 27 -13.63 14.77 2.16
CA LYS A 27 -14.91 14.62 2.86
C LYS A 27 -14.89 15.14 4.30
N TYR A 28 -13.72 15.15 4.92
CA TYR A 28 -13.52 15.63 6.30
C TYR A 28 -12.97 17.05 6.36
N ASP A 29 -12.60 17.62 5.21
CA ASP A 29 -12.10 19.00 5.12
C ASP A 29 -13.27 19.98 5.21
N GLN A 30 -13.56 20.43 6.43
CA GLN A 30 -14.58 21.45 6.71
C GLN A 30 -14.00 22.87 6.82
N GLY A 31 -12.79 23.08 6.24
CA GLY A 31 -12.06 24.34 6.35
C GLY A 31 -11.40 24.50 7.71
N PHE A 32 -10.13 24.07 7.82
CA PHE A 32 -9.36 24.18 9.05
C PHE A 32 -9.20 25.64 9.49
N LYS A 33 -9.66 25.94 10.69
CA LYS A 33 -9.53 27.26 11.31
C LYS A 33 -8.21 27.42 12.08
N SER A 34 -7.58 26.32 12.49
CA SER A 34 -6.29 26.33 13.20
C SER A 34 -5.39 25.14 12.82
N ARG A 35 -4.07 25.30 13.06
CA ARG A 35 -3.08 24.21 12.87
C ARG A 35 -3.23 23.05 13.86
N GLU A 36 -3.96 23.23 14.93
CA GLU A 36 -4.13 22.23 16.00
C GLU A 36 -5.33 21.31 15.76
N GLU A 37 -6.21 21.66 14.82
CA GLU A 37 -7.38 20.85 14.50
C GLU A 37 -6.98 19.61 13.71
N LYS A 38 -7.48 18.45 14.18
CA LYS A 38 -7.23 17.16 13.53
C LYS A 38 -8.22 16.94 12.40
N LEU A 39 -7.72 16.71 11.19
CA LEU A 39 -8.54 16.48 9.99
C LEU A 39 -9.46 15.27 10.14
N LEU A 40 -8.97 14.20 10.74
CA LEU A 40 -9.73 12.96 10.91
C LEU A 40 -10.11 12.75 12.39
N PRO A 41 -11.26 12.10 12.65
CA PRO A 41 -11.61 11.71 14.01
C PRO A 41 -10.55 10.75 14.58
N VAL A 42 -10.10 11.01 15.79
CA VAL A 42 -9.09 10.20 16.47
C VAL A 42 -9.76 9.25 17.45
N PHE A 43 -9.69 7.97 17.15
CA PHE A 43 -10.14 6.89 18.02
C PHE A 43 -8.99 6.00 18.43
N SER A 44 -9.09 5.37 19.60
CA SER A 44 -8.16 4.31 19.99
C SER A 44 -8.27 3.11 19.04
N ASN A 45 -7.15 2.37 18.87
CA ASN A 45 -7.14 1.15 18.04
C ASN A 45 -8.21 0.13 18.49
N GLN A 46 -8.49 0.05 19.79
CA GLN A 46 -9.53 -0.82 20.33
C GLN A 46 -10.92 -0.40 19.84
N LYS A 47 -11.22 0.89 19.89
CA LYS A 47 -12.51 1.44 19.44
C LYS A 47 -12.71 1.26 17.93
N ILE A 48 -11.66 1.50 17.12
CA ILE A 48 -11.70 1.26 15.68
C ILE A 48 -11.97 -0.22 15.39
N ASN A 49 -11.26 -1.14 16.04
CA ASN A 49 -11.45 -2.58 15.83
C ASN A 49 -12.84 -3.05 16.28
N LYS A 50 -13.42 -2.45 17.32
CA LYS A 50 -14.81 -2.71 17.74
C LYS A 50 -15.78 -2.31 16.62
N TYR A 51 -15.67 -1.10 16.08
CA TYR A 51 -16.54 -0.65 14.98
C TYR A 51 -16.37 -1.50 13.71
N LEU A 52 -15.15 -1.89 13.37
CA LEU A 52 -14.88 -2.78 12.22
C LEU A 52 -15.55 -4.15 12.40
N LYS A 53 -15.59 -4.67 13.62
CA LYS A 53 -16.30 -5.91 13.95
C LYS A 53 -17.81 -5.74 13.78
N GLU A 54 -18.40 -4.69 14.32
CA GLU A 54 -19.83 -4.36 14.17
C GLU A 54 -20.22 -4.22 12.68
N ILE A 55 -19.41 -3.52 11.88
CA ILE A 55 -19.63 -3.39 10.42
C ILE A 55 -19.57 -4.75 9.74
N ALA A 56 -18.60 -5.60 10.09
CA ALA A 56 -18.47 -6.93 9.51
C ALA A 56 -19.70 -7.82 9.83
N GLU A 57 -20.23 -7.73 11.04
CA GLU A 57 -21.43 -8.45 11.48
C GLU A 57 -22.67 -7.96 10.71
N ILE A 58 -22.90 -6.66 10.61
CA ILE A 58 -24.03 -6.06 9.88
C ILE A 58 -24.00 -6.45 8.39
N LEU A 59 -22.82 -6.42 7.77
CA LEU A 59 -22.63 -6.73 6.35
C LEU A 59 -22.45 -8.23 6.08
N LYS A 60 -22.53 -9.10 7.11
CA LYS A 60 -22.30 -10.55 7.02
C LYS A 60 -20.95 -10.90 6.37
N ILE A 61 -19.93 -10.12 6.62
CA ILE A 61 -18.57 -10.36 6.13
C ILE A 61 -17.92 -11.41 7.03
N ASN A 62 -17.74 -12.62 6.51
CA ASN A 62 -17.10 -13.72 7.22
C ASN A 62 -15.57 -13.63 7.22
N LYS A 63 -15.04 -12.46 7.59
CA LYS A 63 -13.60 -12.19 7.75
C LYS A 63 -13.37 -11.29 8.94
N LYS A 64 -12.28 -11.54 9.66
CA LYS A 64 -11.88 -10.68 10.78
C LYS A 64 -11.33 -9.35 10.24
N LEU A 65 -12.17 -8.31 10.24
CA LEU A 65 -11.75 -6.96 9.90
C LEU A 65 -11.05 -6.32 11.11
N THR A 66 -9.83 -5.85 10.91
CA THR A 66 -9.04 -5.12 11.91
C THR A 66 -8.27 -4.00 11.24
N PHE A 67 -7.85 -3.01 12.03
CA PHE A 67 -6.94 -1.97 11.54
C PHE A 67 -5.64 -2.53 10.96
N HIS A 68 -5.13 -3.62 11.56
CA HIS A 68 -3.94 -4.32 11.05
C HIS A 68 -4.21 -5.02 9.71
N ALA A 69 -5.42 -5.55 9.50
CA ALA A 69 -5.79 -6.15 8.21
C ALA A 69 -5.78 -5.11 7.07
N ALA A 70 -6.20 -3.86 7.33
CA ALA A 70 -6.11 -2.78 6.35
C ALA A 70 -4.65 -2.50 5.93
N ARG A 71 -3.73 -2.48 6.89
CA ARG A 71 -2.29 -2.32 6.64
C ARG A 71 -1.73 -3.50 5.82
N HIS A 72 -2.15 -4.72 6.14
CA HIS A 72 -1.78 -5.93 5.39
C HIS A 72 -2.29 -5.86 3.95
N THR A 73 -3.55 -5.49 3.75
CA THR A 73 -4.18 -5.34 2.42
C THR A 73 -3.47 -4.26 1.60
N PHE A 74 -3.11 -3.13 2.21
CA PHE A 74 -2.32 -2.11 1.55
C PHE A 74 -0.98 -2.67 1.05
N ALA A 75 -0.23 -3.36 1.92
CA ALA A 75 1.06 -3.94 1.57
C ALA A 75 0.97 -4.99 0.47
N THR A 76 -0.06 -5.85 0.50
CA THR A 76 -0.20 -6.96 -0.47
C THR A 76 -0.94 -6.53 -1.73
N THR A 77 -2.23 -6.25 -1.59
CA THR A 77 -3.15 -6.05 -2.73
C THR A 77 -2.97 -4.70 -3.40
N VAL A 78 -2.76 -3.62 -2.60
CA VAL A 78 -2.66 -2.27 -3.16
C VAL A 78 -1.26 -1.99 -3.72
N THR A 79 -0.21 -2.51 -3.11
CA THR A 79 1.16 -2.18 -3.52
C THR A 79 1.88 -3.34 -4.22
N LEU A 80 2.22 -4.41 -3.53
CA LEU A 80 3.04 -5.49 -4.08
C LEU A 80 2.40 -6.16 -5.30
N SER A 81 1.09 -6.43 -5.28
CA SER A 81 0.37 -7.03 -6.42
C SER A 81 0.35 -6.12 -7.65
N ASN A 82 0.49 -4.81 -7.45
CA ASN A 82 0.58 -3.81 -8.52
C ASN A 82 2.03 -3.45 -8.91
N GLY A 83 3.00 -4.28 -8.56
CA GLY A 83 4.38 -4.14 -9.01
C GLY A 83 5.23 -3.16 -8.20
N VAL A 84 4.73 -2.60 -7.09
CA VAL A 84 5.55 -1.74 -6.23
C VAL A 84 6.65 -2.58 -5.58
N PRO A 85 7.95 -2.18 -5.70
CA PRO A 85 9.05 -2.92 -5.11
C PRO A 85 8.91 -3.05 -3.58
N ILE A 86 9.35 -4.19 -3.06
CA ILE A 86 9.21 -4.49 -1.62
C ILE A 86 9.95 -3.50 -0.72
N GLU A 87 11.07 -2.94 -1.21
CA GLU A 87 11.84 -1.92 -0.52
C GLU A 87 11.04 -0.63 -0.38
N THR A 88 10.31 -0.25 -1.43
CA THR A 88 9.40 0.91 -1.40
C THR A 88 8.26 0.68 -0.42
N VAL A 89 7.64 -0.52 -0.46
CA VAL A 89 6.59 -0.89 0.50
C VAL A 89 7.11 -0.86 1.93
N SER A 90 8.33 -1.36 2.17
CA SER A 90 8.99 -1.31 3.48
C SER A 90 9.11 0.11 4.01
N LYS A 91 9.55 1.05 3.17
CA LYS A 91 9.63 2.49 3.51
C LYS A 91 8.26 3.09 3.78
N LEU A 92 7.26 2.82 2.94
CA LEU A 92 5.89 3.32 3.13
C LEU A 92 5.27 2.81 4.44
N LEU A 93 5.62 1.60 4.86
CA LEU A 93 5.19 1.01 6.13
C LEU A 93 6.06 1.47 7.32
N GLY A 94 7.14 2.20 7.09
CA GLY A 94 8.08 2.62 8.14
C GLY A 94 8.76 1.42 8.81
N HIS A 95 9.10 0.37 8.07
CA HIS A 95 9.86 -0.75 8.61
C HIS A 95 11.37 -0.45 8.53
N THR A 96 12.07 -0.61 9.64
CA THR A 96 13.53 -0.45 9.71
C THR A 96 14.28 -1.64 9.10
N LYS A 97 13.63 -2.82 9.08
CA LYS A 97 14.20 -4.04 8.49
C LYS A 97 13.31 -4.56 7.38
N LEU A 98 13.90 -4.82 6.22
CA LEU A 98 13.18 -5.37 5.06
C LEU A 98 12.55 -6.73 5.36
N SER A 99 13.18 -7.54 6.20
CA SER A 99 12.66 -8.85 6.64
C SER A 99 11.26 -8.76 7.26
N THR A 100 10.91 -7.63 7.90
CA THR A 100 9.56 -7.39 8.42
C THR A 100 8.52 -7.27 7.32
N THR A 101 8.94 -6.85 6.12
CA THR A 101 8.06 -6.69 4.95
C THR A 101 7.99 -7.98 4.13
N GLN A 102 9.01 -8.83 4.20
CA GLN A 102 9.08 -10.10 3.43
C GLN A 102 7.94 -11.07 3.76
N ILE A 103 7.31 -10.96 4.92
CA ILE A 103 6.10 -11.74 5.26
C ILE A 103 4.97 -11.52 4.25
N TYR A 104 4.89 -10.34 3.64
CA TYR A 104 3.89 -10.01 2.61
C TYR A 104 4.26 -10.55 1.23
N ALA A 105 5.54 -10.77 0.94
CA ALA A 105 6.00 -11.28 -0.35
C ALA A 105 5.59 -12.74 -0.59
N ARG A 106 5.42 -13.54 0.46
CA ARG A 106 4.99 -14.95 0.36
C ARG A 106 3.59 -15.14 -0.24
N VAL A 107 2.77 -14.08 -0.28
CA VAL A 107 1.39 -14.13 -0.79
C VAL A 107 1.33 -14.04 -2.32
N ILE A 108 2.48 -13.83 -3.02
CA ILE A 108 2.47 -13.41 -4.44
C ILE A 108 3.22 -14.40 -5.33
N GLU A 109 2.91 -15.70 -5.28
CA GLU A 109 3.40 -16.66 -6.26
C GLU A 109 2.95 -16.33 -7.70
N GLN A 110 1.75 -15.79 -7.86
CA GLN A 110 1.24 -15.33 -9.15
C GLN A 110 2.08 -14.20 -9.78
N LYS A 111 2.79 -13.43 -8.97
CA LYS A 111 3.63 -12.33 -9.45
C LYS A 111 4.85 -12.84 -10.19
N VAL A 112 5.49 -13.91 -9.75
CA VAL A 112 6.66 -14.50 -10.43
C VAL A 112 6.33 -14.84 -11.88
N SER A 113 5.18 -15.45 -12.12
CA SER A 113 4.73 -15.80 -13.47
C SER A 113 4.46 -14.57 -14.34
N SER A 114 3.89 -13.51 -13.77
CA SER A 114 3.59 -12.26 -14.50
C SER A 114 4.86 -11.46 -14.78
N ASP A 115 5.79 -11.39 -13.84
CA ASP A 115 7.05 -10.69 -13.99
C ASP A 115 7.92 -11.37 -15.07
N MET A 116 7.97 -12.71 -15.09
CA MET A 116 8.68 -13.47 -16.12
C MET A 116 8.03 -13.33 -17.51
N ARG A 117 6.71 -13.23 -17.60
CA ARG A 117 6.03 -12.92 -18.88
C ARG A 117 6.39 -11.53 -19.39
N LEU A 118 6.40 -10.54 -18.49
CA LEU A 118 6.78 -9.17 -18.82
C LEU A 118 8.24 -9.08 -19.28
N LEU A 119 9.15 -9.75 -18.58
CA LEU A 119 10.56 -9.83 -18.96
C LEU A 119 10.72 -10.48 -20.35
N ARG A 120 10.07 -11.60 -20.60
CA ARG A 120 10.09 -12.27 -21.89
C ARG A 120 9.58 -11.37 -23.03
N SER A 121 8.51 -10.60 -22.80
CA SER A 121 8.01 -9.67 -23.82
C SER A 121 9.01 -8.56 -24.13
N LYS A 122 9.69 -8.03 -23.11
CA LYS A 122 10.73 -6.98 -23.29
C LYS A 122 11.92 -7.52 -24.08
N LEU A 123 12.45 -8.68 -23.74
CA LEU A 123 13.58 -9.28 -24.45
C LEU A 123 13.24 -9.57 -25.92
N ASN A 124 12.08 -10.15 -26.19
CA ASN A 124 11.64 -10.44 -27.57
C ASN A 124 11.38 -9.17 -28.41
N THR A 125 11.15 -8.02 -27.78
CA THR A 125 10.97 -6.74 -28.48
C THR A 125 12.32 -6.16 -28.88
N THR A 126 13.36 -6.36 -28.07
CA THR A 126 14.72 -5.92 -28.34
C THR A 126 15.35 -6.68 -29.52
N ASP A 127 15.17 -8.01 -29.58
CA ASP A 127 15.66 -8.84 -30.70
C ASP A 127 15.03 -8.44 -32.04
N LYS A 128 13.76 -8.01 -32.06
CA LYS A 128 13.11 -7.52 -33.28
C LYS A 128 13.57 -6.15 -33.74
N ALA A 129 14.11 -5.34 -32.85
CA ALA A 129 14.66 -4.03 -33.19
C ALA A 129 16.07 -4.15 -33.83
N GLU A 130 16.91 -5.05 -33.29
CA GLU A 130 18.28 -5.28 -33.81
C GLU A 130 18.27 -5.98 -35.17
N THR A 131 17.33 -6.89 -35.45
CA THR A 131 17.22 -7.58 -36.76
C THR A 131 16.78 -6.64 -37.88
N ARG A 132 16.18 -5.47 -37.61
CA ARG A 132 15.78 -4.48 -38.63
C ARG A 132 16.91 -3.55 -39.06
N VAL A 133 18.02 -3.48 -38.34
CA VAL A 133 19.14 -2.55 -38.63
C VAL A 133 20.18 -3.18 -39.60
N HIS A 134 20.10 -4.49 -39.90
CA HIS A 134 21.09 -5.18 -40.73
C HIS A 134 20.64 -5.40 -42.18
N TYR A 135 19.56 -4.79 -42.65
CA TYR A 135 19.14 -4.88 -44.06
C TYR A 135 18.83 -3.48 -44.63
N GLN A 136 19.85 -2.62 -44.63
CA GLN A 136 19.91 -1.43 -45.51
C GLN A 136 21.32 -1.31 -46.09
#